data_c5f69b22f4a012012ae40e31d505396b
#
_entry.id   c5f69b22f4a012012ae40e31d505396b
#
_cell.length_a   1.000
_cell.length_b   1.000
_cell.length_c   1.000
_cell.angle_alpha   90.00
_cell.angle_beta   90.00
_cell.angle_gamma   90.00
#
_symmetry.space_group_name_H-M   'P 1'
#
loop_
_entity.id
_entity.type
_entity.pdbx_description
1 polymer ?
#
loop_
_entity_poly.entity_id
_entity_poly.type
_entity_poly.pdbx_seq_one_letter_code
_entity_poly.pdbx_strand_id
1 'polypeptide(L)'
;LNDSLIEDGYLKTPALIEAFRKVDRADFVHKDFKEYAYLNQPLPIGSDQTISQPLTVAFMLELLEPRAGEKIMDIGAGSGWQAALLAQIVGENGKIIAIERIPEIKAFAEANLNKYPFKNINLVLGDGSKGFSEEAPYDKIIAAATAREISPAWQEQLKIGGRIVAPVKESIVVLDKVDQSHFVKKEYFGFDFVPLVKD
;
A
#
# COMPACT_ATOMS: atom_id res chain seq x y z
N LEU A 1 18.99 5.92 -2.17
CA LEU A 1 17.55 6.12 -2.02
C LEU A 1 17.11 6.07 -0.55
N ASN A 2 17.28 4.95 0.14
CA ASN A 2 16.80 4.80 1.51
C ASN A 2 17.43 5.82 2.47
N ASP A 3 18.76 6.04 2.36
CA ASP A 3 19.46 7.01 3.22
C ASP A 3 18.97 8.45 2.96
N SER A 4 18.72 8.82 1.70
CA SER A 4 18.12 10.12 1.36
C SER A 4 16.71 10.28 1.98
N LEU A 5 15.86 9.26 1.92
CA LEU A 5 14.52 9.30 2.54
C LEU A 5 14.59 9.44 4.08
N ILE A 6 15.62 8.85 4.70
CA ILE A 6 15.87 8.96 6.16
C ILE A 6 16.38 10.36 6.49
N GLU A 7 17.40 10.87 5.78
CA GLU A 7 17.99 12.20 5.99
C GLU A 7 16.96 13.32 5.80
N ASP A 8 16.10 13.19 4.77
CA ASP A 8 15.03 14.14 4.48
C ASP A 8 13.83 14.00 5.44
N GLY A 9 13.84 12.99 6.32
CA GLY A 9 12.82 12.78 7.34
C GLY A 9 11.48 12.22 6.80
N TYR A 10 11.48 11.57 5.64
CA TYR A 10 10.31 10.87 5.10
C TYR A 10 10.23 9.40 5.55
N LEU A 11 11.34 8.81 5.99
CA LEU A 11 11.42 7.45 6.50
C LEU A 11 12.09 7.49 7.88
N LYS A 12 11.31 7.21 8.96
CA LYS A 12 11.71 7.46 10.36
C LYS A 12 11.58 6.22 11.24
N THR A 13 10.48 5.47 11.06
CA THR A 13 10.14 4.33 11.91
C THR A 13 11.12 3.18 11.67
N PRO A 14 11.79 2.63 12.71
CA PRO A 14 12.81 1.59 12.53
C PRO A 14 12.33 0.37 11.75
N ALA A 15 11.08 -0.08 11.98
CA ALA A 15 10.51 -1.22 11.25
C ALA A 15 10.31 -0.92 9.76
N LEU A 16 9.94 0.33 9.40
CA LEU A 16 9.83 0.78 8.03
C LEU A 16 11.22 0.88 7.37
N ILE A 17 12.20 1.46 8.05
CA ILE A 17 13.60 1.52 7.57
C ILE A 17 14.13 0.11 7.27
N GLU A 18 13.88 -0.84 8.17
CA GLU A 18 14.30 -2.24 7.98
C GLU A 18 13.58 -2.88 6.79
N ALA A 19 12.27 -2.65 6.62
CA ALA A 19 11.51 -3.17 5.49
C ALA A 19 12.04 -2.62 4.14
N PHE A 20 12.28 -1.31 4.05
CA PHE A 20 12.87 -0.69 2.85
C PHE A 20 14.29 -1.16 2.52
N ARG A 21 15.06 -1.63 3.52
CA ARG A 21 16.39 -2.23 3.31
C ARG A 21 16.31 -3.69 2.87
N LYS A 22 15.31 -4.45 3.34
CA LYS A 22 15.15 -5.88 3.04
C LYS A 22 14.38 -6.17 1.76
N VAL A 23 13.47 -5.27 1.38
CA VAL A 23 12.63 -5.41 0.19
C VAL A 23 13.16 -4.50 -0.91
N ASP A 24 13.93 -5.08 -1.82
CA ASP A 24 14.58 -4.33 -2.89
C ASP A 24 13.57 -3.87 -3.95
N ARG A 25 13.42 -2.54 -4.13
CA ARG A 25 12.52 -1.99 -5.14
C ARG A 25 12.86 -2.45 -6.56
N ALA A 26 14.11 -2.75 -6.86
CA ALA A 26 14.54 -3.25 -8.17
C ALA A 26 13.90 -4.59 -8.56
N ASP A 27 13.41 -5.37 -7.61
CA ASP A 27 12.69 -6.60 -7.85
C ASP A 27 11.24 -6.39 -8.30
N PHE A 28 10.69 -5.18 -8.10
CA PHE A 28 9.31 -4.81 -8.36
C PHE A 28 9.12 -3.85 -9.54
N VAL A 29 10.19 -3.48 -10.22
CA VAL A 29 10.15 -2.68 -11.44
C VAL A 29 10.22 -3.56 -12.69
N HIS A 30 9.63 -3.07 -13.80
CA HIS A 30 9.78 -3.77 -15.08
C HIS A 30 11.26 -3.80 -15.49
N LYS A 31 11.68 -4.88 -16.17
CA LYS A 31 13.08 -5.12 -16.55
C LYS A 31 13.74 -3.94 -17.29
N ASP A 32 12.97 -3.21 -18.11
CA ASP A 32 13.44 -2.09 -18.91
C ASP A 32 13.71 -0.82 -18.06
N PHE A 33 13.28 -0.80 -16.81
CA PHE A 33 13.43 0.32 -15.87
C PHE A 33 14.29 -0.01 -14.65
N LYS A 34 15.01 -1.14 -14.63
CA LYS A 34 15.80 -1.57 -13.48
C LYS A 34 16.89 -0.55 -13.07
N GLU A 35 17.52 0.09 -14.03
CA GLU A 35 18.53 1.13 -13.78
C GLU A 35 17.97 2.37 -13.07
N TYR A 36 16.64 2.61 -13.19
CA TYR A 36 15.93 3.71 -12.56
C TYR A 36 15.28 3.32 -11.23
N ALA A 37 15.40 2.07 -10.79
CA ALA A 37 14.69 1.53 -9.62
C ALA A 37 14.90 2.34 -8.34
N TYR A 38 16.05 2.99 -8.19
CA TYR A 38 16.40 3.76 -7.00
C TYR A 38 16.21 5.27 -7.16
N LEU A 39 15.67 5.73 -8.28
CA LEU A 39 15.25 7.12 -8.43
C LEU A 39 13.95 7.37 -7.65
N ASN A 40 13.86 8.56 -7.05
CA ASN A 40 12.67 8.96 -6.30
C ASN A 40 11.56 9.47 -7.24
N GLN A 41 11.08 8.58 -8.11
CA GLN A 41 10.01 8.84 -9.09
C GLN A 41 9.17 7.59 -9.32
N PRO A 42 7.89 7.72 -9.78
CA PRO A 42 7.10 6.59 -10.24
C PRO A 42 7.70 6.00 -11.53
N LEU A 43 7.53 4.69 -11.75
CA LEU A 43 8.00 4.00 -12.96
C LEU A 43 6.87 3.14 -13.55
N PRO A 44 6.77 3.02 -14.90
CA PRO A 44 5.74 2.21 -15.53
C PRO A 44 5.88 0.72 -15.18
N ILE A 45 4.73 0.05 -15.00
CA ILE A 45 4.65 -1.41 -14.78
C ILE A 45 3.74 -2.11 -15.80
N GLY A 46 3.24 -1.39 -16.80
CA GLY A 46 2.30 -1.87 -17.82
C GLY A 46 0.86 -1.43 -17.56
N SER A 47 -0.02 -1.60 -18.54
CA SER A 47 -1.46 -1.29 -18.46
C SER A 47 -1.76 0.12 -17.92
N ASP A 48 -0.94 1.10 -18.29
CA ASP A 48 -1.01 2.50 -17.80
C ASP A 48 -0.90 2.64 -16.28
N GLN A 49 -0.33 1.62 -15.60
CA GLN A 49 -0.08 1.65 -14.16
C GLN A 49 1.40 1.89 -13.85
N THR A 50 1.67 2.33 -12.63
CA THR A 50 3.02 2.62 -12.15
C THR A 50 3.30 1.98 -10.80
N ILE A 51 4.56 1.62 -10.54
CA ILE A 51 5.06 1.51 -9.18
C ILE A 51 5.26 2.92 -8.63
N SER A 52 4.67 3.20 -7.47
CA SER A 52 4.67 4.53 -6.87
C SER A 52 6.08 5.05 -6.56
N GLN A 53 6.19 6.39 -6.49
CA GLN A 53 7.40 7.08 -6.03
C GLN A 53 7.78 6.62 -4.63
N PRO A 54 9.05 6.29 -4.35
CA PRO A 54 9.50 5.83 -3.04
C PRO A 54 9.15 6.74 -1.87
N LEU A 55 9.31 8.06 -2.04
CA LEU A 55 8.92 9.05 -1.03
C LEU A 55 7.43 8.95 -0.69
N THR A 56 6.57 8.82 -1.69
CA THR A 56 5.13 8.71 -1.49
C THR A 56 4.76 7.45 -0.71
N VAL A 57 5.39 6.31 -1.05
CA VAL A 57 5.17 5.04 -0.32
C VAL A 57 5.67 5.16 1.12
N ALA A 58 6.87 5.70 1.35
CA ALA A 58 7.41 5.92 2.70
C ALA A 58 6.47 6.81 3.53
N PHE A 59 6.04 7.95 2.97
CA PHE A 59 5.14 8.87 3.62
C PHE A 59 3.80 8.24 4.01
N MET A 60 3.18 7.48 3.09
CA MET A 60 1.92 6.81 3.35
C MET A 60 2.06 5.69 4.40
N LEU A 61 3.16 4.94 4.39
CA LEU A 61 3.40 3.90 5.39
C LEU A 61 3.71 4.48 6.77
N GLU A 62 4.41 5.63 6.85
CA GLU A 62 4.60 6.36 8.11
C GLU A 62 3.26 6.85 8.67
N LEU A 63 2.34 7.33 7.81
CA LEU A 63 0.99 7.73 8.22
C LEU A 63 0.13 6.53 8.64
N LEU A 64 0.31 5.36 8.01
CA LEU A 64 -0.44 4.14 8.32
C LEU A 64 -0.05 3.57 9.68
N GLU A 65 1.23 3.72 10.09
CA GLU A 65 1.79 3.17 11.33
C GLU A 65 1.56 1.65 11.47
N PRO A 66 1.97 0.83 10.48
CA PRO A 66 1.75 -0.62 10.53
C PRO A 66 2.58 -1.27 11.65
N ARG A 67 2.00 -2.31 12.30
CA ARG A 67 2.61 -3.00 13.44
C ARG A 67 2.67 -4.51 13.22
N ALA A 68 3.58 -5.16 13.91
CA ALA A 68 3.69 -6.61 13.90
C ALA A 68 2.37 -7.29 14.32
N GLY A 69 1.97 -8.35 13.62
CA GLY A 69 0.76 -9.12 13.87
C GLY A 69 -0.53 -8.52 13.31
N GLU A 70 -0.50 -7.32 12.72
CA GLU A 70 -1.70 -6.69 12.15
C GLU A 70 -2.17 -7.38 10.86
N LYS A 71 -3.50 -7.32 10.60
CA LYS A 71 -4.12 -7.66 9.32
C LYS A 71 -4.39 -6.38 8.56
N ILE A 72 -3.74 -6.24 7.39
CA ILE A 72 -3.80 -5.03 6.58
C ILE A 72 -4.35 -5.35 5.19
N MET A 73 -5.28 -4.51 4.70
CA MET A 73 -5.73 -4.53 3.32
C MET A 73 -4.97 -3.49 2.51
N ASP A 74 -4.36 -3.95 1.40
CA ASP A 74 -3.61 -3.15 0.43
C ASP A 74 -4.38 -3.11 -0.89
N ILE A 75 -4.90 -1.95 -1.27
CA ILE A 75 -5.79 -1.75 -2.42
C ILE A 75 -5.02 -1.11 -3.56
N GLY A 76 -5.00 -1.80 -4.71
CA GLY A 76 -4.17 -1.46 -5.84
C GLY A 76 -2.74 -1.96 -5.64
N ALA A 77 -2.59 -3.28 -5.53
CA ALA A 77 -1.30 -3.92 -5.24
C ALA A 77 -0.20 -3.57 -6.26
N GLY A 78 -0.58 -3.27 -7.50
CA GLY A 78 0.33 -2.86 -8.55
C GLY A 78 1.45 -3.87 -8.76
N SER A 79 2.70 -3.44 -8.57
CA SER A 79 3.88 -4.32 -8.66
C SER A 79 4.04 -5.31 -7.52
N GLY A 80 3.28 -5.15 -6.41
CA GLY A 80 3.42 -5.90 -5.18
C GLY A 80 4.42 -5.32 -4.17
N TRP A 81 5.10 -4.19 -4.50
CA TRP A 81 6.14 -3.64 -3.62
C TRP A 81 5.61 -3.18 -2.26
N GLN A 82 4.50 -2.44 -2.23
CA GLN A 82 3.86 -2.00 -0.99
C GLN A 82 3.40 -3.19 -0.13
N ALA A 83 2.78 -4.20 -0.75
CA ALA A 83 2.40 -5.44 -0.07
C ALA A 83 3.59 -6.17 0.55
N ALA A 84 4.74 -6.23 -0.15
CA ALA A 84 5.97 -6.83 0.36
C ALA A 84 6.55 -6.06 1.56
N LEU A 85 6.57 -4.72 1.49
CA LEU A 85 6.98 -3.86 2.62
C LEU A 85 6.09 -4.10 3.85
N LEU A 86 4.78 -4.11 3.65
CA LEU A 86 3.80 -4.38 4.71
C LEU A 86 4.00 -5.78 5.31
N ALA A 87 4.19 -6.81 4.47
CA ALA A 87 4.40 -8.20 4.91
C ALA A 87 5.66 -8.35 5.77
N GLN A 88 6.74 -7.63 5.40
CA GLN A 88 7.97 -7.59 6.19
C GLN A 88 7.74 -6.96 7.58
N ILE A 89 6.89 -5.92 7.67
CA ILE A 89 6.63 -5.20 8.92
C ILE A 89 5.71 -6.00 9.84
N VAL A 90 4.60 -6.55 9.29
CA VAL A 90 3.63 -7.28 10.13
C VAL A 90 4.15 -8.66 10.56
N GLY A 91 5.14 -9.21 9.85
CA GLY A 91 5.77 -10.47 10.15
C GLY A 91 4.84 -11.69 9.99
N GLU A 92 5.31 -12.87 10.39
CA GLU A 92 4.61 -14.15 10.16
C GLU A 92 3.24 -14.24 10.84
N ASN A 93 3.05 -13.52 11.94
CA ASN A 93 1.79 -13.50 12.70
C ASN A 93 0.78 -12.49 12.16
N GLY A 94 1.19 -11.61 11.22
CA GLY A 94 0.31 -10.67 10.52
C GLY A 94 -0.17 -11.23 9.19
N LYS A 95 -1.06 -10.48 8.53
CA LYS A 95 -1.63 -10.89 7.23
C LYS A 95 -1.84 -9.67 6.34
N ILE A 96 -1.46 -9.78 5.08
CA ILE A 96 -1.72 -8.79 4.04
C ILE A 96 -2.74 -9.36 3.04
N ILE A 97 -3.82 -8.62 2.83
CA ILE A 97 -4.77 -8.88 1.75
C ILE A 97 -4.53 -7.80 0.69
N ALA A 98 -3.84 -8.16 -0.38
CA ALA A 98 -3.49 -7.26 -1.47
C ALA A 98 -4.45 -7.47 -2.63
N ILE A 99 -5.11 -6.40 -3.10
CA ILE A 99 -6.15 -6.47 -4.14
C ILE A 99 -5.64 -5.77 -5.39
N GLU A 100 -5.69 -6.46 -6.52
CA GLU A 100 -5.38 -5.92 -7.84
C GLU A 100 -6.49 -6.29 -8.82
N ARG A 101 -6.95 -5.31 -9.61
CA ARG A 101 -8.07 -5.55 -10.55
C ARG A 101 -7.62 -5.99 -11.94
N ILE A 102 -6.39 -5.67 -12.33
CA ILE A 102 -5.85 -5.96 -13.67
C ILE A 102 -5.12 -7.31 -13.62
N PRO A 103 -5.60 -8.35 -14.37
CA PRO A 103 -5.01 -9.68 -14.31
C PRO A 103 -3.52 -9.72 -14.62
N GLU A 104 -3.06 -8.96 -15.63
CA GLU A 104 -1.67 -8.91 -16.05
C GLU A 104 -0.78 -8.27 -14.97
N ILE A 105 -1.28 -7.23 -14.30
CA ILE A 105 -0.57 -6.57 -13.20
C ILE A 105 -0.54 -7.47 -11.96
N LYS A 106 -1.65 -8.18 -11.66
CA LYS A 106 -1.66 -9.20 -10.60
C LYS A 106 -0.61 -10.28 -10.86
N ALA A 107 -0.52 -10.80 -12.09
CA ALA A 107 0.48 -11.81 -12.44
C ALA A 107 1.92 -11.28 -12.30
N PHE A 108 2.15 -10.00 -12.64
CA PHE A 108 3.44 -9.33 -12.44
C PHE A 108 3.77 -9.20 -10.94
N ALA A 109 2.81 -8.77 -10.10
CA ALA A 109 2.97 -8.72 -8.65
C ALA A 109 3.29 -10.09 -8.06
N GLU A 110 2.59 -11.14 -8.48
CA GLU A 110 2.79 -12.51 -8.01
C GLU A 110 4.21 -13.00 -8.34
N ALA A 111 4.69 -12.77 -9.56
CA ALA A 111 6.06 -13.10 -9.96
C ALA A 111 7.11 -12.35 -9.11
N ASN A 112 6.87 -11.11 -8.75
CA ASN A 112 7.76 -10.32 -7.91
C ASN A 112 7.76 -10.81 -6.45
N LEU A 113 6.57 -11.02 -5.87
CA LEU A 113 6.41 -11.49 -4.51
C LEU A 113 7.02 -12.88 -4.28
N ASN A 114 6.97 -13.75 -5.28
CA ASN A 114 7.57 -15.10 -5.25
C ASN A 114 9.11 -15.09 -5.14
N LYS A 115 9.77 -13.96 -5.33
CA LYS A 115 11.22 -13.81 -5.06
C LYS A 115 11.54 -13.77 -3.56
N TYR A 116 10.53 -13.58 -2.72
CA TYR A 116 10.64 -13.44 -1.28
C TYR A 116 9.93 -14.58 -0.54
N PRO A 117 10.36 -14.94 0.67
CA PRO A 117 9.78 -16.05 1.43
C PRO A 117 8.46 -15.71 2.15
N PHE A 118 7.73 -14.68 1.70
CA PHE A 118 6.48 -14.27 2.33
C PHE A 118 5.39 -15.33 2.19
N LYS A 119 4.80 -15.74 3.32
CA LYS A 119 3.64 -16.65 3.38
C LYS A 119 2.37 -15.97 3.91
N ASN A 120 2.50 -14.70 4.25
CA ASN A 120 1.47 -13.89 4.90
C ASN A 120 0.79 -12.90 3.95
N ILE A 121 0.99 -13.03 2.63
CA ILE A 121 0.34 -12.22 1.59
C ILE A 121 -0.69 -13.08 0.86
N ASN A 122 -1.94 -12.60 0.82
CA ASN A 122 -2.99 -13.11 -0.05
C ASN A 122 -3.26 -12.08 -1.15
N LEU A 123 -2.82 -12.40 -2.38
CA LEU A 123 -3.00 -11.52 -3.55
C LEU A 123 -4.28 -11.91 -4.30
N VAL A 124 -5.29 -11.04 -4.24
CA VAL A 124 -6.64 -11.24 -4.76
C VAL A 124 -6.84 -10.47 -6.06
N LEU A 125 -7.45 -11.11 -7.06
CA LEU A 125 -7.96 -10.41 -8.24
C LEU A 125 -9.37 -9.88 -7.94
N GLY A 126 -9.57 -8.56 -8.03
CA GLY A 126 -10.89 -7.98 -7.74
C GLY A 126 -10.95 -6.46 -7.71
N ASP A 127 -12.17 -5.95 -7.62
CA ASP A 127 -12.45 -4.52 -7.47
C ASP A 127 -12.20 -4.08 -6.02
N GLY A 128 -11.06 -3.43 -5.78
CA GLY A 128 -10.66 -2.93 -4.46
C GLY A 128 -11.59 -1.88 -3.87
N SER A 129 -12.46 -1.24 -4.66
CA SER A 129 -13.42 -0.25 -4.14
C SER A 129 -14.45 -0.88 -3.19
N LYS A 130 -14.70 -2.18 -3.32
CA LYS A 130 -15.59 -3.00 -2.47
C LYS A 130 -14.89 -3.54 -1.23
N GLY A 131 -13.55 -3.37 -1.13
CA GLY A 131 -12.75 -4.05 -0.14
C GLY A 131 -12.73 -5.57 -0.36
N PHE A 132 -12.55 -6.32 0.73
CA PHE A 132 -12.60 -7.77 0.72
C PHE A 132 -13.21 -8.28 2.04
N SER A 133 -14.53 -8.37 2.06
CA SER A 133 -15.33 -8.65 3.25
C SER A 133 -15.09 -10.04 3.85
N GLU A 134 -14.67 -11.02 3.03
CA GLU A 134 -14.37 -12.39 3.46
C GLU A 134 -13.25 -12.46 4.50
N GLU A 135 -12.35 -11.48 4.51
CA GLU A 135 -11.23 -11.40 5.43
C GLU A 135 -11.38 -10.27 6.47
N ALA A 136 -12.48 -9.51 6.43
CA ALA A 136 -12.74 -8.46 7.42
C ALA A 136 -12.91 -9.05 8.85
N PRO A 137 -12.66 -8.26 9.91
CA PRO A 137 -12.23 -6.88 9.90
C PRO A 137 -10.69 -6.71 9.82
N TYR A 138 -10.26 -5.52 9.36
CA TYR A 138 -8.85 -5.13 9.20
C TYR A 138 -8.39 -4.18 10.29
N ASP A 139 -7.13 -4.29 10.70
CA ASP A 139 -6.48 -3.32 11.59
C ASP A 139 -6.17 -2.02 10.85
N LYS A 140 -5.70 -2.16 9.60
CA LYS A 140 -5.33 -1.04 8.74
C LYS A 140 -5.80 -1.30 7.31
N ILE A 141 -6.05 -0.21 6.58
CA ILE A 141 -6.34 -0.24 5.13
C ILE A 141 -5.50 0.84 4.47
N ILE A 142 -4.83 0.49 3.38
CA ILE A 142 -4.10 1.44 2.54
C ILE A 142 -4.52 1.29 1.09
N ALA A 143 -4.59 2.40 0.35
CA ALA A 143 -4.85 2.36 -1.08
C ALA A 143 -3.76 3.11 -1.84
N ALA A 144 -3.33 2.56 -2.98
CA ALA A 144 -2.33 3.15 -3.87
C ALA A 144 -2.96 3.78 -5.14
N ALA A 145 -4.29 3.94 -5.17
CA ALA A 145 -5.05 4.55 -6.26
C ALA A 145 -6.03 5.58 -5.70
N THR A 146 -6.18 6.73 -6.41
CA THR A 146 -7.02 7.83 -5.93
C THR A 146 -8.51 7.56 -6.12
N ALA A 147 -9.30 7.77 -5.06
CA ALA A 147 -10.74 7.71 -5.07
C ALA A 147 -11.36 9.13 -5.00
N ARG A 148 -12.67 9.24 -5.28
CA ARG A 148 -13.41 10.51 -5.05
C ARG A 148 -13.65 10.75 -3.57
N GLU A 149 -13.78 9.66 -2.79
CA GLU A 149 -14.02 9.64 -1.36
C GLU A 149 -13.58 8.29 -0.78
N ILE A 150 -13.36 8.21 0.54
CA ILE A 150 -13.10 6.93 1.22
C ILE A 150 -14.34 6.03 1.07
N SER A 151 -14.12 4.82 0.55
CA SER A 151 -15.23 3.88 0.33
C SER A 151 -15.96 3.53 1.64
N PRO A 152 -17.31 3.55 1.66
CA PRO A 152 -18.08 3.05 2.78
C PRO A 152 -17.71 1.60 3.15
N ALA A 153 -17.47 0.75 2.15
CA ALA A 153 -17.08 -0.65 2.37
C ALA A 153 -15.75 -0.76 3.16
N TRP A 154 -14.79 0.14 2.92
CA TRP A 154 -13.54 0.17 3.69
C TRP A 154 -13.79 0.55 5.14
N GLN A 155 -14.67 1.54 5.37
CA GLN A 155 -15.04 2.00 6.71
C GLN A 155 -15.75 0.92 7.52
N GLU A 156 -16.65 0.16 6.89
CA GLU A 156 -17.35 -0.99 7.49
C GLU A 156 -16.38 -2.11 7.85
N GLN A 157 -15.44 -2.43 6.94
CA GLN A 157 -14.47 -3.50 7.10
C GLN A 157 -13.29 -3.16 8.03
N LEU A 158 -13.18 -1.90 8.50
CA LEU A 158 -12.16 -1.46 9.43
C LEU A 158 -12.57 -1.73 10.88
N LYS A 159 -11.65 -2.24 11.69
CA LYS A 159 -11.83 -2.36 13.15
C LYS A 159 -12.01 -0.99 13.81
N ILE A 160 -12.70 -0.93 14.94
CA ILE A 160 -12.64 0.21 15.85
C ILE A 160 -11.18 0.32 16.35
N GLY A 161 -10.63 1.53 16.35
CA GLY A 161 -9.21 1.80 16.58
C GLY A 161 -8.31 1.58 15.36
N GLY A 162 -8.88 1.15 14.22
CA GLY A 162 -8.16 0.98 12.97
C GLY A 162 -7.98 2.29 12.21
N ARG A 163 -7.14 2.25 11.16
CA ARG A 163 -6.79 3.42 10.33
C ARG A 163 -6.84 3.11 8.85
N ILE A 164 -7.38 4.04 8.07
CA ILE A 164 -7.30 4.06 6.60
C ILE A 164 -6.32 5.16 6.19
N VAL A 165 -5.43 4.85 5.23
CA VAL A 165 -4.60 5.83 4.53
C VAL A 165 -4.85 5.65 3.03
N ALA A 166 -5.42 6.67 2.39
CA ALA A 166 -5.77 6.55 0.98
C ALA A 166 -5.71 7.91 0.26
N PRO A 167 -5.34 7.91 -1.03
CA PRO A 167 -5.49 9.09 -1.86
C PRO A 167 -6.97 9.41 -2.11
N VAL A 168 -7.34 10.66 -1.90
CA VAL A 168 -8.66 11.19 -2.23
C VAL A 168 -8.47 12.50 -2.97
N LYS A 169 -8.82 12.54 -4.25
CA LYS A 169 -8.52 13.68 -5.16
C LYS A 169 -7.01 13.97 -5.16
N GLU A 170 -6.59 15.16 -4.77
CA GLU A 170 -5.19 15.64 -4.74
C GLU A 170 -4.57 15.56 -3.34
N SER A 171 -5.17 14.75 -2.43
CA SER A 171 -4.74 14.64 -1.04
C SER A 171 -4.55 13.18 -0.62
N ILE A 172 -3.66 12.94 0.32
CA ILE A 172 -3.65 11.71 1.12
C ILE A 172 -4.52 11.96 2.36
N VAL A 173 -5.52 11.12 2.54
CA VAL A 173 -6.46 11.16 3.67
C VAL A 173 -6.06 10.07 4.65
N VAL A 174 -5.94 10.45 5.92
CA VAL A 174 -5.88 9.54 7.08
C VAL A 174 -7.23 9.58 7.76
N LEU A 175 -7.84 8.41 7.96
CA LEU A 175 -9.13 8.27 8.62
C LEU A 175 -9.01 7.25 9.77
N ASP A 176 -9.10 7.72 11.00
CA ASP A 176 -9.06 6.89 12.21
C ASP A 176 -10.48 6.57 12.67
N LYS A 177 -10.84 5.29 12.82
CA LYS A 177 -12.16 4.84 13.30
C LYS A 177 -12.18 4.82 14.82
N VAL A 178 -12.87 5.79 15.42
CA VAL A 178 -12.96 5.92 16.89
C VAL A 178 -14.03 4.99 17.48
N ASP A 179 -15.18 4.90 16.81
CA ASP A 179 -16.28 3.97 17.12
C ASP A 179 -17.04 3.57 15.84
N GLN A 180 -18.23 2.96 15.94
CA GLN A 180 -19.00 2.46 14.80
C GLN A 180 -19.38 3.54 13.78
N SER A 181 -19.54 4.79 14.21
CA SER A 181 -20.07 5.90 13.42
C SER A 181 -19.16 7.13 13.40
N HIS A 182 -18.16 7.17 14.28
CA HIS A 182 -17.27 8.32 14.43
C HIS A 182 -15.87 8.05 13.91
N PHE A 183 -15.41 8.96 13.03
CA PHE A 183 -14.09 8.93 12.43
C PHE A 183 -13.38 10.28 12.61
N VAL A 184 -12.09 10.25 12.87
CA VAL A 184 -11.21 11.43 12.87
C VAL A 184 -10.44 11.47 11.57
N LYS A 185 -10.54 12.58 10.83
CA LYS A 185 -9.94 12.76 9.51
C LYS A 185 -8.79 13.77 9.57
N LYS A 186 -7.69 13.44 8.86
CA LYS A 186 -6.60 14.38 8.52
C LYS A 186 -6.34 14.32 7.03
N GLU A 187 -5.90 15.42 6.43
CA GLU A 187 -5.60 15.53 5.00
C GLU A 187 -4.21 16.13 4.78
N TYR A 188 -3.51 15.60 3.76
CA TYR A 188 -2.19 16.05 3.33
C TYR A 188 -2.25 16.31 1.83
N PHE A 189 -2.10 17.57 1.43
CA PHE A 189 -2.25 18.02 0.04
C PHE A 189 -0.95 17.86 -0.78
N GLY A 190 -1.09 17.85 -2.11
CA GLY A 190 0.03 17.90 -3.04
C GLY A 190 0.48 16.53 -3.56
N PHE A 191 -0.43 15.56 -3.64
CA PHE A 191 -0.17 14.22 -4.14
C PHE A 191 -1.06 13.89 -5.34
N ASP A 192 -0.49 13.20 -6.33
CA ASP A 192 -1.19 12.72 -7.51
C ASP A 192 -1.04 11.19 -7.64
N PHE A 193 -2.13 10.52 -8.00
CA PHE A 193 -2.20 9.07 -8.11
C PHE A 193 -3.03 8.63 -9.31
N VAL A 194 -2.76 7.45 -9.83
CA VAL A 194 -3.63 6.80 -10.80
C VAL A 194 -5.04 6.61 -10.21
N PRO A 195 -6.11 6.74 -11.04
CA PRO A 195 -7.47 6.63 -10.54
C PRO A 195 -7.82 5.21 -10.07
N LEU A 196 -8.58 5.11 -8.96
CA LEU A 196 -9.24 3.88 -8.55
C LEU A 196 -10.46 3.66 -9.47
N VAL A 197 -10.34 2.69 -10.35
CA VAL A 197 -11.43 2.33 -11.28
C VAL A 197 -12.36 1.33 -10.59
N LYS A 198 -13.66 1.57 -10.70
CA LYS A 198 -14.74 0.70 -10.21
C LYS A 198 -15.32 -0.11 -11.37
N ASP A 199 -15.71 -1.36 -11.08
CA ASP A 199 -16.48 -2.19 -12.02
C ASP A 199 -17.96 -1.85 -11.96
#